data_196f23d78cb2d88c42a590f5c7ebfc5f
#
_entry.id   196f23d78cb2d88c42a590f5c7ebfc5f
#
_cell.length_a   1.000
_cell.length_b   1.000
_cell.length_c   1.000
_cell.angle_alpha   90.00
_cell.angle_beta   90.00
_cell.angle_gamma   90.00
#
_symmetry.space_group_name_H-M   'P 1'
#
loop_
_entity.id
_entity.type
_entity.pdbx_description
1 polymer ?
#
loop_
_entity_poly.entity_id
_entity_poly.type
_entity_poly.pdbx_seq_one_letter_code
_entity_poly.pdbx_strand_id
1 'polypeptide(L)'
;VVVYQQLPYTRETLQALADQGIHQMSLRNVGIDNIDLKAAKELGFKISNVAAYSPNAIAEHAAIQLARILRRSKELDAKVAKRDLRWAPTIGREVRMQTVGVVGTGRIGRVLIQILQGFGAKIVAYDIFKNPDIDK
;
A
#
# COMPACT_ATOMS: atom_id res chain seq x y z
N VAL A 1 -11.98 -20.22 11.42
CA VAL A 1 -12.17 -20.00 9.97
C VAL A 1 -11.06 -19.09 9.45
N VAL A 2 -10.44 -19.44 8.32
CA VAL A 2 -9.55 -18.56 7.57
C VAL A 2 -10.38 -17.73 6.61
N VAL A 3 -10.23 -16.43 6.67
CA VAL A 3 -11.13 -15.46 6.04
C VAL A 3 -10.56 -14.96 4.71
N TYR A 4 -11.40 -14.89 3.69
CA TYR A 4 -11.05 -14.28 2.40
C TYR A 4 -11.00 -12.75 2.53
N GLN A 5 -9.87 -12.15 2.20
CA GLN A 5 -9.55 -10.77 2.57
C GLN A 5 -10.28 -9.68 1.76
N GLN A 6 -10.96 -10.01 0.68
CA GLN A 6 -11.60 -9.04 -0.21
C GLN A 6 -13.13 -8.99 -0.07
N LEU A 7 -13.71 -9.86 0.75
CA LEU A 7 -15.14 -9.86 0.98
C LEU A 7 -15.50 -9.04 2.22
N PRO A 8 -16.62 -8.29 2.19
CA PRO A 8 -17.12 -7.61 3.37
C PRO A 8 -17.74 -8.63 4.33
N TYR A 9 -17.36 -8.55 5.60
CA TYR A 9 -17.97 -9.32 6.69
C TYR A 9 -18.91 -8.40 7.47
N THR A 10 -20.11 -8.25 6.92
CA THR A 10 -21.20 -7.48 7.52
C THR A 10 -21.77 -8.20 8.74
N ARG A 11 -22.58 -7.48 9.55
CA ARG A 11 -23.32 -8.08 10.66
C ARG A 11 -24.08 -9.34 10.23
N GLU A 12 -24.70 -9.31 9.08
CA GLU A 12 -25.49 -10.42 8.54
C GLU A 12 -24.63 -11.66 8.27
N THR A 13 -23.47 -11.46 7.64
CA THR A 13 -22.49 -12.53 7.41
C THR A 13 -21.94 -13.09 8.72
N LEU A 14 -21.62 -12.22 9.68
CA LEU A 14 -21.11 -12.62 10.99
C LEU A 14 -22.17 -13.37 11.79
N GLN A 15 -23.44 -12.95 11.72
CA GLN A 15 -24.55 -13.66 12.36
C GLN A 15 -24.69 -15.08 11.79
N ALA A 16 -24.68 -15.22 10.46
CA ALA A 16 -24.77 -16.53 9.82
C ALA A 16 -23.63 -17.48 10.22
N LEU A 17 -22.41 -16.94 10.43
CA LEU A 17 -21.28 -17.71 10.95
C LEU A 17 -21.48 -18.09 12.43
N ALA A 18 -21.95 -17.15 13.25
CA ALA A 18 -22.22 -17.39 14.67
C ALA A 18 -23.30 -18.46 14.87
N ASP A 19 -24.35 -18.46 14.06
CA ASP A 19 -25.43 -19.45 14.07
C ASP A 19 -24.91 -20.87 13.76
N GLN A 20 -23.78 -20.98 13.07
CA GLN A 20 -23.07 -22.26 12.83
C GLN A 20 -22.01 -22.56 13.92
N GLY A 21 -21.99 -21.82 15.02
CA GLY A 21 -21.03 -22.01 16.12
C GLY A 21 -19.62 -21.52 15.81
N ILE A 22 -19.42 -20.68 14.77
CA ILE A 22 -18.12 -20.13 14.39
C ILE A 22 -17.96 -18.77 15.05
N HIS A 23 -17.05 -18.68 16.03
CA HIS A 23 -16.74 -17.45 16.76
C HIS A 23 -15.26 -17.06 16.67
N GLN A 24 -14.48 -17.66 15.77
CA GLN A 24 -13.07 -17.31 15.57
C GLN A 24 -12.76 -17.10 14.09
N MET A 25 -12.12 -15.96 13.78
CA MET A 25 -11.69 -15.59 12.44
C MET A 25 -10.20 -15.27 12.43
N SER A 26 -9.46 -15.85 11.48
CA SER A 26 -8.05 -15.54 11.25
C SER A 26 -7.89 -14.90 9.86
N LEU A 27 -7.44 -13.67 9.83
CA LEU A 27 -7.23 -12.90 8.61
C LEU A 27 -5.81 -13.10 8.09
N ARG A 28 -5.67 -13.17 6.77
CA ARG A 28 -4.38 -13.28 6.09
C ARG A 28 -3.73 -11.91 5.81
N ASN A 29 -4.40 -10.83 6.12
CA ASN A 29 -4.00 -9.46 5.82
C ASN A 29 -3.78 -8.64 7.10
N VAL A 30 -3.19 -7.47 6.93
CA VAL A 30 -2.99 -6.49 8.02
C VAL A 30 -4.27 -5.72 8.29
N GLY A 31 -4.95 -5.23 7.23
CA GLY A 31 -6.17 -4.44 7.32
C GLY A 31 -7.35 -5.28 7.80
N ILE A 32 -8.25 -4.64 8.53
CA ILE A 32 -9.48 -5.22 9.08
C ILE A 32 -10.72 -4.41 8.70
N ASP A 33 -10.55 -3.49 7.74
CA ASP A 33 -11.59 -2.52 7.33
C ASP A 33 -12.81 -3.17 6.68
N ASN A 34 -12.67 -4.41 6.21
CA ASN A 34 -13.73 -5.19 5.62
C ASN A 34 -14.61 -5.93 6.64
N ILE A 35 -14.39 -5.74 7.95
CA ILE A 35 -15.12 -6.42 9.00
C ILE A 35 -15.93 -5.40 9.82
N ASP A 36 -17.21 -5.68 10.04
CA ASP A 36 -18.01 -4.98 11.05
C ASP A 36 -17.53 -5.37 12.46
N LEU A 37 -16.53 -4.62 12.96
CA LEU A 37 -15.92 -4.89 14.26
C LEU A 37 -16.91 -4.73 15.42
N LYS A 38 -17.93 -3.88 15.27
CA LYS A 38 -18.98 -3.70 16.27
C LYS A 38 -19.83 -4.95 16.36
N ALA A 39 -20.32 -5.43 15.24
CA ALA A 39 -21.09 -6.67 15.17
C ALA A 39 -20.25 -7.88 15.63
N ALA A 40 -18.98 -7.95 15.21
CA ALA A 40 -18.08 -9.03 15.62
C ALA A 40 -17.92 -9.11 17.14
N LYS A 41 -17.75 -7.95 17.80
CA LYS A 41 -17.65 -7.86 19.27
C LYS A 41 -18.96 -8.29 19.95
N GLU A 42 -20.10 -7.82 19.46
CA GLU A 42 -21.42 -8.16 20.01
C GLU A 42 -21.73 -9.64 19.87
N LEU A 43 -21.30 -10.28 18.76
CA LEU A 43 -21.47 -11.69 18.48
C LEU A 43 -20.37 -12.59 19.08
N GLY A 44 -19.46 -12.04 19.88
CA GLY A 44 -18.43 -12.79 20.60
C GLY A 44 -17.29 -13.33 19.72
N PHE A 45 -17.01 -12.72 18.55
CA PHE A 45 -15.91 -13.15 17.68
C PHE A 45 -14.55 -12.82 18.28
N LYS A 46 -13.64 -13.78 18.18
CA LYS A 46 -12.20 -13.59 18.35
C LYS A 46 -11.57 -13.43 16.97
N ILE A 47 -10.96 -12.25 16.72
CA ILE A 47 -10.35 -11.93 15.43
C ILE A 47 -8.85 -11.81 15.62
N SER A 48 -8.10 -12.49 14.77
CA SER A 48 -6.65 -12.34 14.63
C SER A 48 -6.27 -11.93 13.22
N ASN A 49 -5.24 -11.11 13.08
CA ASN A 49 -4.71 -10.65 11.80
C ASN A 49 -3.19 -10.74 11.76
N VAL A 50 -2.60 -10.52 10.60
CA VAL A 50 -1.16 -10.43 10.42
C VAL A 50 -0.74 -8.99 10.72
N ALA A 51 -0.02 -8.77 11.83
CA ALA A 51 0.32 -7.42 12.31
C ALA A 51 1.20 -6.61 11.32
N ALA A 52 2.12 -7.29 10.64
CA ALA A 52 2.94 -6.71 9.56
C ALA A 52 3.63 -7.84 8.78
N TYR A 53 3.71 -7.75 7.46
CA TYR A 53 4.45 -8.74 6.69
C TYR A 53 5.36 -8.17 5.60
N SER A 54 5.06 -7.07 4.95
CA SER A 54 5.90 -6.56 3.86
C SER A 54 5.72 -5.07 3.59
N PRO A 55 6.11 -4.16 4.48
CA PRO A 55 6.08 -2.72 4.19
C PRO A 55 7.01 -2.37 3.02
N ASN A 56 8.13 -3.08 2.86
CA ASN A 56 9.10 -2.86 1.80
C ASN A 56 8.50 -3.11 0.41
N ALA A 57 7.82 -4.24 0.20
CA ALA A 57 7.26 -4.57 -1.11
C ALA A 57 6.26 -3.51 -1.61
N ILE A 58 5.45 -2.94 -0.70
CA ILE A 58 4.49 -1.89 -1.04
C ILE A 58 5.23 -0.59 -1.36
N ALA A 59 6.22 -0.22 -0.56
CA ALA A 59 7.04 0.97 -0.77
C ALA A 59 7.85 0.89 -2.07
N GLU A 60 8.48 -0.25 -2.34
CA GLU A 60 9.21 -0.53 -3.59
C GLU A 60 8.30 -0.41 -4.81
N HIS A 61 7.09 -1.01 -4.73
CA HIS A 61 6.12 -0.90 -5.81
C HIS A 61 5.76 0.57 -6.08
N ALA A 62 5.50 1.36 -5.04
CA ALA A 62 5.20 2.79 -5.18
C ALA A 62 6.36 3.56 -5.82
N ALA A 63 7.61 3.31 -5.39
CA ALA A 63 8.81 3.94 -5.96
C ALA A 63 9.01 3.55 -7.43
N ILE A 64 8.79 2.28 -7.78
CA ILE A 64 8.87 1.79 -9.17
C ILE A 64 7.82 2.49 -10.04
N GLN A 65 6.57 2.61 -9.58
CA GLN A 65 5.52 3.28 -10.34
C GLN A 65 5.82 4.78 -10.53
N LEU A 66 6.32 5.46 -9.50
CA LEU A 66 6.77 6.84 -9.61
C LEU A 66 7.87 6.98 -10.67
N ALA A 67 8.90 6.12 -10.62
CA ALA A 67 9.97 6.12 -11.60
C ALA A 67 9.45 5.83 -13.02
N ARG A 68 8.54 4.86 -13.18
CA ARG A 68 7.90 4.55 -14.47
C ARG A 68 7.13 5.73 -15.06
N ILE A 69 6.39 6.47 -14.22
CA ILE A 69 5.65 7.68 -14.65
C ILE A 69 6.64 8.77 -15.09
N LEU A 70 7.64 9.08 -14.27
CA LEU A 70 8.63 10.11 -14.57
C LEU A 70 9.46 9.77 -15.82
N ARG A 71 9.78 8.49 -16.02
CA ARG A 71 10.55 8.01 -17.18
C ARG A 71 9.68 7.71 -18.39
N ARG A 72 8.34 7.94 -18.31
CA ARG A 72 7.38 7.68 -19.39
C ARG A 72 7.48 6.25 -19.93
N SER A 73 7.71 5.28 -19.05
CA SER A 73 7.98 3.89 -19.44
C SER A 73 6.88 3.28 -20.29
N LYS A 74 5.62 3.54 -19.99
CA LYS A 74 4.47 3.03 -20.78
C LYS A 74 4.55 3.42 -22.26
N GLU A 75 4.97 4.67 -22.53
CA GLU A 75 5.10 5.16 -23.90
C GLU A 75 6.31 4.55 -24.59
N LEU A 76 7.43 4.42 -23.86
CA LEU A 76 8.63 3.77 -24.39
C LEU A 76 8.39 2.29 -24.67
N ASP A 77 7.74 1.57 -23.77
CA ASP A 77 7.37 0.17 -23.94
C ASP A 77 6.51 -0.01 -25.21
N ALA A 78 5.53 0.89 -25.43
CA ALA A 78 4.69 0.86 -26.62
C ALA A 78 5.45 1.15 -27.93
N LYS A 79 6.50 2.01 -27.87
CA LYS A 79 7.38 2.26 -29.02
C LYS A 79 8.25 1.04 -29.31
N VAL A 80 8.86 0.45 -28.29
CA VAL A 80 9.70 -0.77 -28.42
C VAL A 80 8.90 -1.92 -29.02
N ALA A 81 7.64 -2.11 -28.59
CA ALA A 81 6.76 -3.14 -29.14
C ALA A 81 6.51 -2.96 -30.66
N LYS A 82 6.61 -1.71 -31.16
CA LYS A 82 6.52 -1.38 -32.57
C LYS A 82 7.89 -1.32 -33.29
N ARG A 83 8.96 -1.76 -32.62
CA ARG A 83 10.34 -1.67 -33.08
C ARG A 83 10.81 -0.23 -33.35
N ASP A 84 10.18 0.76 -32.72
CA ASP A 84 10.59 2.17 -32.79
C ASP A 84 11.52 2.48 -31.60
N LEU A 85 12.82 2.53 -31.88
CA LEU A 85 13.86 2.79 -30.88
C LEU A 85 14.24 4.27 -30.77
N ARG A 86 13.55 5.15 -31.46
CA ARG A 86 13.81 6.61 -31.37
C ARG A 86 13.38 7.10 -29.96
N TRP A 87 14.27 7.78 -29.28
CA TRP A 87 13.97 8.33 -27.95
C TRP A 87 13.06 9.59 -28.02
N ALA A 88 13.23 10.43 -29.04
CA ALA A 88 12.43 11.61 -29.21
C ALA A 88 11.01 11.29 -29.77
N PRO A 89 9.98 12.07 -29.41
CA PRO A 89 9.95 13.16 -28.42
C PRO A 89 9.68 12.69 -26.99
N THR A 90 9.81 11.40 -26.69
CA THR A 90 9.49 10.81 -25.37
C THR A 90 10.64 11.02 -24.39
N ILE A 91 10.69 12.21 -23.78
CA ILE A 91 11.72 12.56 -22.79
C ILE A 91 11.14 12.44 -21.40
N GLY A 92 11.79 11.63 -20.55
CA GLY A 92 11.43 11.47 -19.14
C GLY A 92 12.14 12.48 -18.22
N ARG A 93 11.67 12.55 -16.98
CA ARG A 93 12.27 13.37 -15.90
C ARG A 93 13.09 12.48 -14.96
N GLU A 94 14.12 13.06 -14.34
CA GLU A 94 14.91 12.38 -13.31
C GLU A 94 14.24 12.49 -11.95
N VAL A 95 14.25 11.39 -11.18
CA VAL A 95 13.66 11.35 -9.82
C VAL A 95 14.36 12.35 -8.88
N ARG A 96 15.70 12.45 -8.96
CA ARG A 96 16.49 13.36 -8.13
C ARG A 96 16.13 14.85 -8.29
N MET A 97 15.54 15.21 -9.42
CA MET A 97 15.12 16.58 -9.71
C MET A 97 13.70 16.89 -9.21
N GLN A 98 13.05 15.92 -8.57
CA GLN A 98 11.67 16.09 -8.12
C GLN A 98 11.61 16.41 -6.63
N THR A 99 10.56 17.13 -6.27
CA THR A 99 10.07 17.19 -4.89
C THR A 99 8.89 16.25 -4.81
N VAL A 100 8.99 15.24 -3.93
CA VAL A 100 7.97 14.20 -3.79
C VAL A 100 7.25 14.37 -2.45
N GLY A 101 5.92 14.53 -2.51
CA GLY A 101 5.07 14.55 -1.32
C GLY A 101 4.74 13.11 -0.89
N VAL A 102 4.95 12.80 0.38
CA VAL A 102 4.56 11.51 0.98
C VAL A 102 3.54 11.78 2.08
N VAL A 103 2.31 11.33 1.87
CA VAL A 103 1.22 11.41 2.84
C VAL A 103 1.11 10.08 3.57
N GLY A 104 1.33 10.12 4.88
CA GLY A 104 1.44 8.93 5.73
C GLY A 104 2.90 8.52 5.94
N THR A 105 3.39 8.67 7.17
CA THR A 105 4.78 8.39 7.57
C THR A 105 4.89 7.16 8.47
N GLY A 106 3.92 6.26 8.36
CA GLY A 106 3.91 4.97 9.02
C GLY A 106 4.98 4.01 8.47
N ARG A 107 4.83 2.72 8.72
CA ARG A 107 5.82 1.69 8.34
C ARG A 107 6.15 1.71 6.85
N ILE A 108 5.15 1.85 5.97
CA ILE A 108 5.33 1.88 4.52
C ILE A 108 5.93 3.22 4.08
N GLY A 109 5.35 4.34 4.56
CA GLY A 109 5.81 5.68 4.17
C GLY A 109 7.27 5.95 4.51
N ARG A 110 7.74 5.47 5.67
CA ARG A 110 9.18 5.59 6.05
C ARG A 110 10.09 4.86 5.07
N VAL A 111 9.74 3.64 4.69
CA VAL A 111 10.53 2.88 3.70
C VAL A 111 10.52 3.58 2.35
N LEU A 112 9.36 4.08 1.91
CA LEU A 112 9.25 4.84 0.67
C LEU A 112 10.13 6.10 0.69
N ILE A 113 10.11 6.85 1.79
CA ILE A 113 10.97 8.03 1.98
C ILE A 113 12.45 7.65 1.83
N GLN A 114 12.90 6.59 2.49
CA GLN A 114 14.29 6.12 2.39
C GLN A 114 14.68 5.75 0.95
N ILE A 115 13.82 5.05 0.23
CA ILE A 115 14.04 4.69 -1.17
C ILE A 115 14.18 5.95 -2.03
N LEU A 116 13.26 6.91 -1.87
CA LEU A 116 13.25 8.14 -2.65
C LEU A 116 14.43 9.07 -2.32
N GLN A 117 14.87 9.10 -1.06
CA GLN A 117 16.11 9.77 -0.65
C GLN A 117 17.34 9.13 -1.30
N GLY A 118 17.35 7.79 -1.42
CA GLY A 118 18.40 7.07 -2.17
C GLY A 118 18.45 7.44 -3.66
N PHE A 119 17.32 7.83 -4.25
CA PHE A 119 17.27 8.44 -5.60
C PHE A 119 17.69 9.92 -5.63
N GLY A 120 17.93 10.54 -4.48
CA GLY A 120 18.27 11.95 -4.37
C GLY A 120 17.08 12.91 -4.50
N ALA A 121 15.84 12.42 -4.39
CA ALA A 121 14.67 13.28 -4.44
C ALA A 121 14.54 14.16 -3.17
N LYS A 122 13.99 15.36 -3.33
CA LYS A 122 13.56 16.17 -2.19
C LYS A 122 12.23 15.65 -1.67
N ILE A 123 12.13 15.39 -0.37
CA ILE A 123 10.92 14.85 0.25
C ILE A 123 10.20 15.93 1.04
N VAL A 124 8.87 15.96 0.88
CA VAL A 124 7.94 16.67 1.76
C VAL A 124 6.98 15.64 2.32
N ALA A 125 6.99 15.44 3.63
CA ALA A 125 6.18 14.42 4.29
C ALA A 125 5.06 15.07 5.12
N TYR A 126 3.92 14.38 5.19
CA TYR A 126 2.79 14.75 6.05
C TYR A 126 2.20 13.52 6.72
N ASP A 127 1.89 13.64 8.00
CA ASP A 127 1.08 12.68 8.75
C ASP A 127 0.25 13.41 9.81
N ILE A 128 -0.84 12.80 10.23
CA ILE A 128 -1.64 13.29 11.38
C ILE A 128 -0.90 13.08 12.70
N PHE A 129 0.00 12.10 12.76
CA PHE A 129 0.89 11.85 13.89
C PHE A 129 2.32 12.22 13.52
N LYS A 130 2.96 13.07 14.33
CA LYS A 130 4.38 13.40 14.14
C LYS A 130 5.23 12.14 14.29
N ASN A 131 6.13 11.93 13.35
CA ASN A 131 7.10 10.84 13.40
C ASN A 131 8.51 11.41 13.60
N PRO A 132 9.08 11.33 14.80
CA PRO A 132 10.38 11.94 15.13
C PRO A 132 11.55 11.33 14.33
N ASP A 133 11.37 10.16 13.72
CA ASP A 133 12.41 9.53 12.89
C ASP A 133 12.52 10.18 11.50
N ILE A 134 11.55 11.02 11.11
CA ILE A 134 11.49 11.66 9.79
C ILE A 134 11.80 13.16 9.87
N ASP A 135 11.58 13.77 11.03
CA ASP A 135 11.82 15.20 11.26
C ASP A 135 13.34 15.54 11.37
N LYS A 136 14.21 14.59 11.02
CA LYS A 136 15.66 14.74 10.90
C LYS A 136 16.04 14.79 9.44
#